data_878c285b251699e3939b12e889a04cd9
#
_entry.id   878c285b251699e3939b12e889a04cd9
#
_cell.length_a   1.000
_cell.length_b   1.000
_cell.length_c   1.000
_cell.angle_alpha   90.00
_cell.angle_beta   90.00
_cell.angle_gamma   90.00
#
_symmetry.space_group_name_H-M   'P 1'
#
loop_
_entity.id
_entity.type
_entity.pdbx_description
1 polymer ?
#
loop_
_entity_poly.entity_id
_entity_poly.type
_entity_poly.pdbx_seq_one_letter_code
_entity_poly.pdbx_strand_id
1 'polypeptide(L)'
;DGKFFHEIGVAIDKTQLDSSGQVYLVSDKVKEMGDWLSEQTFDSGITTKFRGMQEETEEVTEFLSIAAITALALMMILLVTQFNSFYQSILVLSAVFMSIVGVLAGLLITGKPFSTTMTGISIVALSGIVVNNNIVLIDTFNRLTGEFPNLSREDVIIKTCKQRLRPILLTTATTIFGLLPLALGISIDVLGREIVVGSRVVGWWQNLASSIVFGLAFSTILTLIFTPAALTLPSRIKLWLKNRFDFLEPPSEVVNKKS
;
A
#
# COMPACT_ATOMS: atom_id res chain seq x y z
N ASP A 1 -18.53 25.17 31.08
CA ASP A 1 -18.02 24.41 32.22
C ASP A 1 -16.50 24.63 32.27
N GLY A 2 -16.06 25.51 33.21
CA GLY A 2 -14.64 25.84 33.39
C GLY A 2 -13.90 24.67 34.07
N LYS A 3 -13.30 23.81 33.27
CA LYS A 3 -12.32 22.83 33.78
C LYS A 3 -10.97 23.52 33.86
N PHE A 4 -10.40 23.60 35.06
CA PHE A 4 -9.02 24.04 35.22
C PHE A 4 -8.10 22.89 34.78
N PHE A 5 -7.07 23.21 33.99
CA PHE A 5 -6.02 22.25 33.64
C PHE A 5 -4.65 22.86 33.91
N HIS A 6 -3.74 22.03 34.37
CA HIS A 6 -2.33 22.35 34.49
C HIS A 6 -1.59 21.54 33.42
N GLU A 7 -0.80 22.21 32.60
CA GLU A 7 0.05 21.58 31.59
C GLU A 7 1.47 21.52 32.13
N ILE A 8 2.03 20.30 32.19
CA ILE A 8 3.42 20.06 32.60
C ILE A 8 4.17 19.63 31.32
N GLY A 9 5.06 20.51 30.84
CA GLY A 9 5.95 20.20 29.74
C GLY A 9 7.11 19.32 30.16
N VAL A 10 7.25 18.14 29.58
CA VAL A 10 8.40 17.26 29.79
C VAL A 10 9.20 17.18 28.51
N ALA A 11 10.49 17.51 28.57
CA ALA A 11 11.42 17.36 27.45
C ALA A 11 12.32 16.15 27.71
N ILE A 12 12.44 15.27 26.71
CA ILE A 12 13.37 14.14 26.76
C ILE A 12 14.70 14.58 26.19
N ASP A 13 15.77 14.40 26.97
CA ASP A 13 17.13 14.64 26.49
C ASP A 13 17.53 13.52 25.51
N LYS A 14 17.61 13.86 24.22
CA LYS A 14 17.98 12.93 23.14
C LYS A 14 19.45 12.48 23.20
N THR A 15 20.24 13.04 24.09
CA THR A 15 21.65 12.64 24.27
C THR A 15 21.82 11.51 25.29
N GLN A 16 20.79 11.22 26.08
CA GLN A 16 20.83 10.11 27.01
C GLN A 16 20.54 8.79 26.31
N LEU A 17 21.39 7.81 26.59
CA LEU A 17 21.25 6.43 26.12
C LEU A 17 20.60 5.58 27.22
N ASP A 18 19.82 4.61 26.83
CA ASP A 18 19.27 3.61 27.74
C ASP A 18 20.36 2.65 28.23
N SER A 19 19.98 1.70 29.10
CA SER A 19 20.91 0.67 29.64
C SER A 19 21.48 -0.24 28.56
N SER A 20 20.91 -0.25 27.33
CA SER A 20 21.37 -1.00 26.16
C SER A 20 22.21 -0.16 25.19
N GLY A 21 22.42 1.12 25.47
CA GLY A 21 23.19 2.05 24.63
C GLY A 21 22.39 2.60 23.45
N GLN A 22 21.06 2.51 23.46
CA GLN A 22 20.18 3.08 22.45
C GLN A 22 19.57 4.40 22.91
N VAL A 23 19.26 5.29 21.97
CA VAL A 23 18.57 6.55 22.27
C VAL A 23 17.15 6.25 22.74
N TYR A 24 16.74 6.84 23.86
CA TYR A 24 15.38 6.71 24.35
C TYR A 24 14.35 7.13 23.30
N LEU A 25 13.42 6.23 22.99
CA LEU A 25 12.26 6.57 22.19
C LEU A 25 11.23 7.30 23.07
N VAL A 26 10.70 8.40 22.54
CA VAL A 26 9.67 9.18 23.25
C VAL A 26 8.45 8.32 23.60
N SER A 27 8.07 7.41 22.70
CA SER A 27 6.96 6.46 22.89
C SER A 27 7.15 5.56 24.11
N ASP A 28 8.38 5.07 24.35
CA ASP A 28 8.65 4.16 25.44
C ASP A 28 8.57 4.88 26.79
N LYS A 29 9.06 6.13 26.84
CA LYS A 29 8.96 6.96 28.04
C LYS A 29 7.53 7.42 28.33
N VAL A 30 6.74 7.71 27.30
CA VAL A 30 5.31 8.04 27.48
C VAL A 30 4.55 6.82 28.01
N LYS A 31 4.86 5.62 27.54
CA LYS A 31 4.26 4.39 28.02
C LYS A 31 4.65 4.13 29.49
N GLU A 32 5.94 4.22 29.84
CA GLU A 32 6.44 4.08 31.20
C GLU A 32 5.77 5.08 32.16
N MET A 33 5.62 6.34 31.72
CA MET A 33 4.90 7.36 32.48
C MET A 33 3.39 7.06 32.59
N GLY A 34 2.79 6.51 31.53
CA GLY A 34 1.38 6.09 31.54
C GLY A 34 1.13 4.98 32.55
N ASP A 35 1.99 3.97 32.54
CA ASP A 35 1.92 2.85 33.48
C ASP A 35 2.09 3.36 34.93
N TRP A 36 3.09 4.23 35.19
CA TRP A 36 3.29 4.85 36.51
C TRP A 36 2.10 5.71 36.96
N LEU A 37 1.50 6.52 36.04
CA LEU A 37 0.33 7.33 36.37
C LEU A 37 -0.92 6.49 36.67
N SER A 38 -1.05 5.32 36.04
CA SER A 38 -2.17 4.41 36.30
C SER A 38 -2.10 3.75 37.67
N GLU A 39 -0.91 3.64 38.24
CA GLU A 39 -0.67 3.13 39.62
C GLU A 39 -0.93 4.19 40.69
N GLN A 40 -0.99 5.49 40.33
CA GLN A 40 -1.21 6.57 41.27
C GLN A 40 -2.71 6.78 41.50
N THR A 41 -3.11 6.83 42.75
CA THR A 41 -4.47 7.21 43.16
C THR A 41 -4.60 8.72 43.21
N PHE A 42 -5.20 9.30 42.17
CA PHE A 42 -5.56 10.72 42.18
C PHE A 42 -6.95 10.92 42.80
N ASP A 43 -7.19 12.11 43.32
CA ASP A 43 -8.49 12.49 43.85
C ASP A 43 -9.56 12.40 42.72
N SER A 44 -10.81 12.05 43.06
CA SER A 44 -11.88 11.66 42.11
C SER A 44 -12.26 12.72 41.08
N GLY A 45 -11.60 13.88 41.06
CA GLY A 45 -11.79 14.97 40.10
C GLY A 45 -10.63 15.17 39.11
N ILE A 46 -9.52 14.44 39.23
CA ILE A 46 -8.31 14.68 38.45
C ILE A 46 -8.23 13.63 37.32
N THR A 47 -8.24 14.11 36.08
CA THR A 47 -8.02 13.28 34.90
C THR A 47 -6.69 13.68 34.24
N THR A 48 -5.77 12.76 34.13
CA THR A 48 -4.48 12.96 33.45
C THR A 48 -4.60 12.57 32.00
N LYS A 49 -4.10 13.43 31.11
CA LYS A 49 -4.01 13.14 29.67
C LYS A 49 -2.65 13.57 29.18
N PHE A 50 -1.99 12.67 28.44
CA PHE A 50 -0.82 13.05 27.65
C PHE A 50 -1.26 13.89 26.47
N ARG A 51 -0.67 15.07 26.31
CA ARG A 51 -0.86 15.92 25.13
C ARG A 51 0.45 16.02 24.38
N GLY A 52 0.35 16.16 23.07
CA GLY A 52 1.48 16.35 22.18
C GLY A 52 1.46 15.38 21.00
N MET A 53 2.62 15.18 20.40
CA MET A 53 2.80 14.40 19.17
C MET A 53 2.21 12.98 19.24
N GLN A 54 2.10 12.39 20.41
CA GLN A 54 1.56 11.04 20.60
C GLN A 54 0.03 11.01 20.48
N GLU A 55 -0.67 11.95 21.13
CA GLU A 55 -2.14 12.07 21.03
C GLU A 55 -2.54 12.33 19.56
N GLU A 56 -1.84 13.29 18.90
CA GLU A 56 -2.05 13.56 17.47
C GLU A 56 -1.79 12.32 16.60
N THR A 57 -0.76 11.52 16.93
CA THR A 57 -0.44 10.30 16.18
C THR A 57 -1.49 9.22 16.38
N GLU A 58 -2.05 9.07 17.57
CA GLU A 58 -3.12 8.11 17.88
C GLU A 58 -4.42 8.47 17.14
N GLU A 59 -4.84 9.75 17.19
CA GLU A 59 -6.02 10.22 16.45
C GLU A 59 -5.85 10.03 14.93
N VAL A 60 -4.67 10.36 14.39
CA VAL A 60 -4.38 10.15 12.97
C VAL A 60 -4.36 8.66 12.62
N THR A 61 -3.83 7.81 13.49
CA THR A 61 -3.78 6.36 13.26
C THR A 61 -5.18 5.76 13.23
N GLU A 62 -6.04 6.15 14.16
CA GLU A 62 -7.45 5.72 14.19
C GLU A 62 -8.17 6.19 12.92
N PHE A 63 -8.06 7.47 12.58
CA PHE A 63 -8.64 8.02 11.35
C PHE A 63 -8.16 7.29 10.09
N LEU A 64 -6.84 7.09 9.94
CA LEU A 64 -6.26 6.42 8.78
C LEU A 64 -6.69 4.95 8.69
N SER A 65 -6.83 4.28 9.82
CA SER A 65 -7.29 2.89 9.87
C SER A 65 -8.73 2.76 9.36
N ILE A 66 -9.62 3.62 9.84
CA ILE A 66 -11.01 3.66 9.40
C ILE A 66 -11.09 4.05 7.91
N ALA A 67 -10.33 5.08 7.51
CA ALA A 67 -10.27 5.53 6.12
C ALA A 67 -9.75 4.43 5.18
N ALA A 68 -8.69 3.70 5.56
CA ALA A 68 -8.14 2.60 4.78
C ALA A 68 -9.13 1.44 4.63
N ILE A 69 -9.78 1.02 5.71
CA ILE A 69 -10.79 -0.05 5.67
C ILE A 69 -11.98 0.36 4.79
N THR A 70 -12.45 1.60 4.95
CA THR A 70 -13.57 2.13 4.15
C THR A 70 -13.18 2.22 2.68
N ALA A 71 -11.99 2.73 2.37
CA ALA A 71 -11.49 2.80 0.99
C ALA A 71 -11.35 1.40 0.37
N LEU A 72 -10.81 0.42 1.09
CA LEU A 72 -10.70 -0.96 0.61
C LEU A 72 -12.07 -1.61 0.38
N ALA A 73 -13.04 -1.36 1.26
CA ALA A 73 -14.41 -1.85 1.10
C ALA A 73 -15.09 -1.25 -0.14
N LEU A 74 -14.99 0.07 -0.32
CA LEU A 74 -15.53 0.75 -1.50
C LEU A 74 -14.83 0.29 -2.79
N MET A 75 -13.51 0.15 -2.77
CA MET A 75 -12.76 -0.39 -3.91
C MET A 75 -13.20 -1.82 -4.24
N MET A 76 -13.39 -2.69 -3.23
CA MET A 76 -13.89 -4.04 -3.46
C MET A 76 -15.25 -4.04 -4.15
N ILE A 77 -16.21 -3.23 -3.66
CA ILE A 77 -17.55 -3.12 -4.25
C ILE A 77 -17.47 -2.65 -5.70
N LEU A 78 -16.69 -1.59 -5.96
CA LEU A 78 -16.49 -1.07 -7.32
C LEU A 78 -15.86 -2.11 -8.25
N LEU A 79 -14.81 -2.80 -7.79
CA LEU A 79 -14.12 -3.81 -8.59
C LEU A 79 -15.00 -5.03 -8.90
N VAL A 80 -15.76 -5.52 -7.92
CA VAL A 80 -16.70 -6.62 -8.14
C VAL A 80 -17.79 -6.22 -9.13
N THR A 81 -18.31 -4.99 -9.02
CA THR A 81 -19.30 -4.46 -9.96
C THR A 81 -18.71 -4.30 -11.37
N GLN A 82 -17.47 -3.80 -11.47
CA GLN A 82 -16.79 -3.56 -12.76
C GLN A 82 -16.45 -4.86 -13.50
N PHE A 83 -15.90 -5.85 -12.79
CA PHE A 83 -15.40 -7.07 -13.41
C PHE A 83 -16.40 -8.24 -13.38
N ASN A 84 -17.45 -8.12 -12.60
CA ASN A 84 -18.39 -9.23 -12.31
C ASN A 84 -17.63 -10.52 -11.90
N SER A 85 -16.52 -10.39 -11.17
CA SER A 85 -15.61 -11.47 -10.79
C SER A 85 -14.90 -11.17 -9.47
N PHE A 86 -15.19 -11.96 -8.44
CA PHE A 86 -14.49 -11.88 -7.15
C PHE A 86 -12.99 -12.17 -7.28
N TYR A 87 -12.62 -13.12 -8.15
CA TYR A 87 -11.21 -13.45 -8.37
C TYR A 87 -10.40 -12.26 -8.89
N GLN A 88 -10.90 -11.57 -9.93
CA GLN A 88 -10.21 -10.41 -10.50
C GLN A 88 -10.15 -9.25 -9.50
N SER A 89 -11.21 -9.05 -8.71
CA SER A 89 -11.25 -8.01 -7.67
C SER A 89 -10.22 -8.26 -6.57
N ILE A 90 -10.13 -9.50 -6.06
CA ILE A 90 -9.11 -9.89 -5.07
C ILE A 90 -7.71 -9.75 -5.67
N LEU A 91 -7.52 -10.09 -6.93
CA LEU A 91 -6.24 -9.94 -7.61
C LEU A 91 -5.79 -8.47 -7.64
N VAL A 92 -6.68 -7.54 -7.95
CA VAL A 92 -6.37 -6.10 -7.92
C VAL A 92 -6.03 -5.65 -6.51
N LEU A 93 -6.82 -6.05 -5.50
CA LEU A 93 -6.55 -5.68 -4.12
C LEU A 93 -5.23 -6.28 -3.59
N SER A 94 -4.86 -7.48 -4.03
CA SER A 94 -3.56 -8.06 -3.66
C SER A 94 -2.38 -7.21 -4.12
N ALA A 95 -2.50 -6.53 -5.27
CA ALA A 95 -1.47 -5.60 -5.75
C ALA A 95 -1.35 -4.35 -4.85
N VAL A 96 -2.44 -3.92 -4.21
CA VAL A 96 -2.41 -2.84 -3.21
C VAL A 96 -1.57 -3.27 -2.00
N PHE A 97 -1.82 -4.47 -1.44
CA PHE A 97 -1.02 -4.97 -0.33
C PHE A 97 0.46 -5.10 -0.70
N MET A 98 0.76 -5.56 -1.91
CA MET A 98 2.13 -5.65 -2.39
C MET A 98 2.79 -4.27 -2.57
N SER A 99 2.02 -3.22 -2.89
CA SER A 99 2.55 -1.86 -2.97
C SER A 99 3.05 -1.33 -1.62
N ILE A 100 2.44 -1.76 -0.52
CA ILE A 100 2.89 -1.42 0.84
C ILE A 100 4.31 -1.97 1.08
N VAL A 101 4.58 -3.19 0.62
CA VAL A 101 5.94 -3.75 0.69
C VAL A 101 6.93 -2.87 -0.07
N GLY A 102 6.54 -2.35 -1.23
CA GLY A 102 7.36 -1.40 -2.00
C GLY A 102 7.63 -0.08 -1.25
N VAL A 103 6.62 0.45 -0.54
CA VAL A 103 6.79 1.64 0.31
C VAL A 103 7.80 1.37 1.42
N LEU A 104 7.62 0.28 2.17
CA LEU A 104 8.51 -0.07 3.28
C LEU A 104 9.94 -0.35 2.81
N ALA A 105 10.10 -1.08 1.70
CA ALA A 105 11.41 -1.31 1.09
C ALA A 105 12.07 0.00 0.67
N GLY A 106 11.32 0.93 0.08
CA GLY A 106 11.82 2.25 -0.31
C GLY A 106 12.30 3.09 0.87
N LEU A 107 11.54 3.11 1.97
CA LEU A 107 11.93 3.80 3.20
C LEU A 107 13.21 3.17 3.79
N LEU A 108 13.30 1.85 3.78
CA LEU A 108 14.48 1.13 4.28
C LEU A 108 15.72 1.45 3.44
N ILE A 109 15.62 1.43 2.11
CA ILE A 109 16.74 1.73 1.20
C ILE A 109 17.21 3.18 1.36
N THR A 110 16.27 4.12 1.57
CA THR A 110 16.59 5.54 1.72
C THR A 110 16.97 5.95 3.14
N GLY A 111 16.86 5.02 4.11
CA GLY A 111 17.13 5.31 5.53
C GLY A 111 16.16 6.33 6.14
N LYS A 112 14.97 6.52 5.53
CA LYS A 112 13.98 7.47 6.03
C LYS A 112 13.12 6.84 7.12
N PRO A 113 12.81 7.59 8.20
CA PRO A 113 11.94 7.08 9.24
C PRO A 113 10.51 6.89 8.74
N PHE A 114 9.85 5.87 9.24
CA PHE A 114 8.42 5.70 9.02
C PHE A 114 7.65 6.78 9.80
N SER A 115 6.85 7.55 9.08
CA SER A 115 5.93 8.53 9.68
C SER A 115 4.51 8.02 9.57
N THR A 116 3.85 7.76 10.70
CA THR A 116 2.47 7.25 10.70
C THR A 116 1.54 8.14 9.88
N THR A 117 1.67 9.46 10.05
CA THR A 117 0.84 10.42 9.31
C THR A 117 1.19 10.44 7.82
N MET A 118 2.43 10.79 7.47
CA MET A 118 2.80 11.03 6.07
C MET A 118 2.91 9.75 5.25
N THR A 119 3.50 8.70 5.82
CA THR A 119 3.58 7.41 5.16
C THR A 119 2.21 6.73 5.10
N GLY A 120 1.39 6.84 6.16
CA GLY A 120 0.04 6.31 6.19
C GLY A 120 -0.85 6.94 5.12
N ILE A 121 -0.87 8.27 5.02
CA ILE A 121 -1.60 8.99 3.94
C ILE A 121 -1.10 8.56 2.56
N SER A 122 0.22 8.40 2.39
CA SER A 122 0.79 7.97 1.12
C SER A 122 0.34 6.57 0.70
N ILE A 123 0.22 5.63 1.64
CA ILE A 123 -0.26 4.27 1.38
C ILE A 123 -1.72 4.30 0.90
N VAL A 124 -2.59 5.08 1.56
CA VAL A 124 -4.00 5.22 1.16
C VAL A 124 -4.10 5.85 -0.24
N ALA A 125 -3.35 6.93 -0.50
CA ALA A 125 -3.32 7.58 -1.82
C ALA A 125 -2.78 6.65 -2.91
N LEU A 126 -1.68 5.93 -2.62
CA LEU A 126 -1.05 4.98 -3.54
C LEU A 126 -2.00 3.85 -3.91
N SER A 127 -2.85 3.39 -2.99
CA SER A 127 -3.81 2.32 -3.25
C SER A 127 -4.72 2.63 -4.43
N GLY A 128 -5.22 3.86 -4.53
CA GLY A 128 -6.04 4.30 -5.67
C GLY A 128 -5.28 4.31 -7.00
N ILE A 129 -4.01 4.73 -7.00
CA ILE A 129 -3.17 4.75 -8.21
C ILE A 129 -2.90 3.33 -8.70
N VAL A 130 -2.54 2.42 -7.79
CA VAL A 130 -2.24 1.01 -8.08
C VAL A 130 -3.47 0.28 -8.61
N VAL A 131 -4.63 0.50 -7.97
CA VAL A 131 -5.92 -0.08 -8.43
C VAL A 131 -6.25 0.38 -9.83
N ASN A 132 -6.12 1.68 -10.12
CA ASN A 132 -6.38 2.22 -11.46
C ASN A 132 -5.52 1.55 -12.55
N ASN A 133 -4.22 1.37 -12.31
CA ASN A 133 -3.33 0.70 -13.25
C ASN A 133 -3.73 -0.76 -13.51
N ASN A 134 -4.14 -1.48 -12.47
CA ASN A 134 -4.60 -2.87 -12.58
C ASN A 134 -5.97 -2.99 -13.27
N ILE A 135 -6.91 -2.07 -13.01
CA ILE A 135 -8.21 -2.04 -13.68
C ILE A 135 -8.02 -1.99 -15.19
N VAL A 136 -7.17 -1.06 -15.66
CA VAL A 136 -6.93 -0.88 -17.11
C VAL A 136 -6.32 -2.12 -17.76
N LEU A 137 -5.46 -2.84 -17.05
CA LEU A 137 -4.86 -4.09 -17.52
C LEU A 137 -5.91 -5.20 -17.64
N ILE A 138 -6.68 -5.43 -16.57
CA ILE A 138 -7.67 -6.52 -16.49
C ILE A 138 -8.85 -6.25 -17.44
N ASP A 139 -9.32 -5.01 -17.54
CA ASP A 139 -10.36 -4.62 -18.48
C ASP A 139 -9.96 -4.93 -19.93
N THR A 140 -8.72 -4.58 -20.30
CA THR A 140 -8.18 -4.90 -21.62
C THR A 140 -8.10 -6.40 -21.85
N PHE A 141 -7.69 -7.16 -20.84
CA PHE A 141 -7.66 -8.62 -20.91
C PHE A 141 -9.06 -9.20 -21.14
N ASN A 142 -10.06 -8.74 -20.39
CA ASN A 142 -11.45 -9.20 -20.53
C ASN A 142 -12.00 -8.85 -21.92
N ARG A 143 -11.76 -7.63 -22.40
CA ARG A 143 -12.17 -7.20 -23.74
C ARG A 143 -11.53 -8.06 -24.84
N LEU A 144 -10.21 -8.25 -24.80
CA LEU A 144 -9.51 -9.07 -25.81
C LEU A 144 -9.91 -10.55 -25.75
N THR A 145 -10.25 -11.07 -24.57
CA THR A 145 -10.80 -12.43 -24.44
C THR A 145 -12.13 -12.56 -25.15
N GLY A 146 -12.98 -11.53 -25.10
CA GLY A 146 -14.26 -11.51 -25.84
C GLY A 146 -14.09 -11.32 -27.35
N GLU A 147 -13.15 -10.47 -27.78
CA GLU A 147 -12.87 -10.22 -29.18
C GLU A 147 -12.23 -11.42 -29.92
N PHE A 148 -11.40 -12.19 -29.20
CA PHE A 148 -10.62 -13.30 -29.77
C PHE A 148 -10.87 -14.63 -29.03
N PRO A 149 -12.08 -15.23 -29.12
CA PRO A 149 -12.44 -16.45 -28.40
C PRO A 149 -11.62 -17.68 -28.81
N ASN A 150 -11.02 -17.66 -30.00
CA ASN A 150 -10.21 -18.76 -30.54
C ASN A 150 -8.73 -18.70 -30.15
N LEU A 151 -8.27 -17.58 -29.52
CA LEU A 151 -6.89 -17.47 -29.05
C LEU A 151 -6.71 -18.16 -27.72
N SER A 152 -5.52 -18.71 -27.49
CA SER A 152 -5.18 -19.23 -26.18
C SER A 152 -5.17 -18.08 -25.13
N ARG A 153 -5.48 -18.41 -23.89
CA ARG A 153 -5.49 -17.42 -22.81
C ARG A 153 -4.12 -16.75 -22.62
N GLU A 154 -3.06 -17.50 -22.88
CA GLU A 154 -1.68 -17.02 -22.81
C GLU A 154 -1.40 -15.99 -23.91
N ASP A 155 -1.86 -16.23 -25.14
CA ASP A 155 -1.69 -15.27 -26.25
C ASP A 155 -2.47 -13.98 -26.00
N VAL A 156 -3.69 -14.08 -25.46
CA VAL A 156 -4.48 -12.89 -25.08
C VAL A 156 -3.76 -12.06 -24.02
N ILE A 157 -3.15 -12.70 -23.01
CA ILE A 157 -2.39 -11.99 -21.98
C ILE A 157 -1.17 -11.30 -22.58
N ILE A 158 -0.40 -11.97 -23.43
CA ILE A 158 0.75 -11.37 -24.11
C ILE A 158 0.32 -10.15 -24.93
N LYS A 159 -0.79 -10.26 -25.64
CA LYS A 159 -1.36 -9.15 -26.41
C LYS A 159 -1.80 -7.99 -25.51
N THR A 160 -2.43 -8.29 -24.39
CA THR A 160 -2.82 -7.31 -23.36
C THR A 160 -1.61 -6.56 -22.83
N CYS A 161 -0.58 -7.29 -22.42
CA CYS A 161 0.66 -6.69 -21.91
C CYS A 161 1.32 -5.78 -22.94
N LYS A 162 1.42 -6.22 -24.21
CA LYS A 162 1.99 -5.41 -25.30
C LYS A 162 1.23 -4.10 -25.51
N GLN A 163 -0.10 -4.12 -25.40
CA GLN A 163 -0.92 -2.92 -25.58
C GLN A 163 -0.84 -1.95 -24.39
N ARG A 164 -0.72 -2.48 -23.16
CA ARG A 164 -0.81 -1.69 -21.93
C ARG A 164 0.52 -1.34 -21.30
N LEU A 165 1.60 -2.00 -21.70
CA LEU A 165 2.94 -1.72 -21.18
C LEU A 165 3.33 -0.23 -21.30
N ARG A 166 3.18 0.33 -22.51
CA ARG A 166 3.56 1.74 -22.75
C ARG A 166 2.72 2.73 -21.95
N PRO A 167 1.37 2.69 -21.95
CA PRO A 167 0.55 3.58 -21.13
C PRO A 167 0.86 3.50 -19.63
N ILE A 168 0.99 2.28 -19.08
CA ILE A 168 1.27 2.09 -17.65
C ILE A 168 2.65 2.63 -17.29
N LEU A 169 3.68 2.34 -18.07
CA LEU A 169 5.02 2.88 -17.82
C LEU A 169 5.06 4.41 -17.93
N LEU A 170 4.33 4.98 -18.90
CA LEU A 170 4.29 6.42 -19.10
C LEU A 170 3.62 7.13 -17.91
N THR A 171 2.45 6.66 -17.46
CA THR A 171 1.77 7.23 -16.29
C THR A 171 2.60 7.11 -15.03
N THR A 172 3.24 5.98 -14.81
CA THR A 172 4.14 5.78 -13.66
C THR A 172 5.34 6.72 -13.73
N ALA A 173 6.01 6.78 -14.87
CA ALA A 173 7.17 7.66 -15.06
C ALA A 173 6.81 9.13 -14.84
N THR A 174 5.71 9.62 -15.43
CA THR A 174 5.27 11.01 -15.25
C THR A 174 4.94 11.34 -13.80
N THR A 175 4.30 10.41 -13.08
CA THR A 175 4.01 10.60 -11.65
C THR A 175 5.28 10.61 -10.81
N ILE A 176 6.22 9.68 -11.06
CA ILE A 176 7.51 9.62 -10.36
C ILE A 176 8.32 10.90 -10.63
N PHE A 177 8.47 11.32 -11.89
CA PHE A 177 9.21 12.55 -12.22
C PHE A 177 8.53 13.80 -11.64
N GLY A 178 7.21 13.86 -11.58
CA GLY A 178 6.47 14.95 -10.95
C GLY A 178 6.71 15.05 -9.44
N LEU A 179 6.86 13.91 -8.76
CA LEU A 179 7.11 13.85 -7.31
C LEU A 179 8.61 13.85 -6.95
N LEU A 180 9.49 13.62 -7.92
CA LEU A 180 10.93 13.48 -7.68
C LEU A 180 11.57 14.69 -6.98
N PRO A 181 11.30 15.95 -7.36
CA PRO A 181 11.85 17.11 -6.66
C PRO A 181 11.48 17.11 -5.18
N LEU A 182 10.21 16.83 -4.87
CA LEU A 182 9.70 16.78 -3.51
C LEU A 182 10.30 15.58 -2.72
N ALA A 183 10.44 14.42 -3.37
CA ALA A 183 11.06 13.24 -2.78
C ALA A 183 12.56 13.45 -2.46
N LEU A 184 13.24 14.29 -3.24
CA LEU A 184 14.63 14.70 -3.02
C LEU A 184 14.77 15.84 -2.01
N GLY A 185 13.65 16.42 -1.55
CA GLY A 185 13.68 17.53 -0.60
C GLY A 185 14.05 18.88 -1.21
N ILE A 186 13.88 19.04 -2.53
CA ILE A 186 14.19 20.25 -3.27
C ILE A 186 12.95 21.16 -3.27
N SER A 187 13.10 22.38 -2.79
CA SER A 187 12.10 23.44 -2.88
C SER A 187 12.66 24.60 -3.72
N ILE A 188 11.86 25.08 -4.65
CA ILE A 188 12.21 26.22 -5.49
C ILE A 188 11.42 27.44 -4.98
N ASP A 189 12.10 28.39 -4.36
CA ASP A 189 11.52 29.68 -4.04
C ASP A 189 11.57 30.59 -5.28
N VAL A 190 10.41 30.70 -5.94
CA VAL A 190 10.29 31.51 -7.18
C VAL A 190 10.43 33.01 -6.88
N LEU A 191 10.00 33.47 -5.68
CA LEU A 191 10.08 34.86 -5.27
C LEU A 191 11.49 35.26 -4.86
N GLY A 192 12.15 34.40 -4.07
CA GLY A 192 13.53 34.58 -3.63
C GLY A 192 14.59 34.20 -4.68
N ARG A 193 14.18 33.53 -5.78
CA ARG A 193 15.08 32.95 -6.81
C ARG A 193 16.16 32.04 -6.22
N GLU A 194 15.82 31.34 -5.15
CA GLU A 194 16.74 30.43 -4.46
C GLU A 194 16.23 29.00 -4.51
N ILE A 195 17.16 28.05 -4.59
CA ILE A 195 16.86 26.64 -4.44
C ILE A 195 17.16 26.28 -2.99
N VAL A 196 16.11 26.02 -2.22
CA VAL A 196 16.22 25.62 -0.81
C VAL A 196 16.16 24.11 -0.71
N VAL A 197 17.18 23.49 -0.13
CA VAL A 197 17.22 22.05 0.11
C VAL A 197 17.06 21.80 1.59
N GLY A 198 16.13 20.89 1.97
CA GLY A 198 16.02 20.42 3.35
C GLY A 198 15.30 21.37 4.31
N SER A 199 14.38 22.24 3.83
CA SER A 199 13.56 23.03 4.74
C SER A 199 12.67 22.12 5.61
N ARG A 200 12.32 22.55 6.84
CA ARG A 200 11.51 21.78 7.79
C ARG A 200 10.17 21.35 7.21
N VAL A 201 9.50 22.23 6.48
CA VAL A 201 8.21 21.98 5.83
C VAL A 201 8.36 20.95 4.72
N VAL A 202 9.41 21.07 3.89
CA VAL A 202 9.70 20.11 2.81
C VAL A 202 10.02 18.73 3.38
N GLY A 203 10.69 18.65 4.53
CA GLY A 203 11.02 17.38 5.18
C GLY A 203 9.78 16.52 5.52
N TRP A 204 8.66 17.14 5.87
CA TRP A 204 7.41 16.41 6.10
C TRP A 204 6.84 15.81 4.81
N TRP A 205 6.72 16.62 3.77
CA TRP A 205 6.21 16.19 2.47
C TRP A 205 7.15 15.22 1.75
N GLN A 206 8.43 15.27 2.07
CA GLN A 206 9.44 14.39 1.49
C GLN A 206 9.17 12.92 1.80
N ASN A 207 8.73 12.59 3.01
CA ASN A 207 8.36 11.22 3.39
C ASN A 207 7.17 10.73 2.57
N LEU A 208 6.14 11.57 2.41
CA LEU A 208 4.97 11.26 1.58
C LEU A 208 5.37 10.99 0.13
N ALA A 209 6.09 11.93 -0.48
CA ALA A 209 6.52 11.82 -1.88
C ALA A 209 7.42 10.60 -2.11
N SER A 210 8.39 10.35 -1.23
CA SER A 210 9.28 9.19 -1.33
C SER A 210 8.49 7.87 -1.24
N SER A 211 7.57 7.78 -0.30
CA SER A 211 6.70 6.61 -0.13
C SER A 211 5.89 6.31 -1.40
N ILE A 212 5.31 7.36 -2.01
CA ILE A 212 4.56 7.19 -3.27
C ILE A 212 5.50 6.78 -4.41
N VAL A 213 6.66 7.41 -4.56
CA VAL A 213 7.62 7.10 -5.64
C VAL A 213 8.07 5.65 -5.57
N PHE A 214 8.55 5.18 -4.41
CA PHE A 214 9.01 3.81 -4.26
C PHE A 214 7.88 2.79 -4.33
N GLY A 215 6.76 3.06 -3.68
CA GLY A 215 5.59 2.19 -3.72
C GLY A 215 5.03 2.05 -5.13
N LEU A 216 4.95 3.15 -5.89
CA LEU A 216 4.46 3.15 -7.27
C LEU A 216 5.44 2.46 -8.22
N ALA A 217 6.74 2.69 -8.10
CA ALA A 217 7.75 2.02 -8.92
C ALA A 217 7.69 0.50 -8.70
N PHE A 218 7.69 0.06 -7.45
CA PHE A 218 7.62 -1.35 -7.09
C PHE A 218 6.30 -1.99 -7.55
N SER A 219 5.16 -1.36 -7.27
CA SER A 219 3.85 -1.89 -7.66
C SER A 219 3.67 -1.97 -9.17
N THR A 220 4.27 -1.04 -9.94
CA THR A 220 4.20 -1.07 -11.40
C THR A 220 4.96 -2.27 -11.96
N ILE A 221 6.16 -2.54 -11.47
CA ILE A 221 6.91 -3.75 -11.86
C ILE A 221 6.10 -4.99 -11.52
N LEU A 222 5.55 -5.03 -10.31
CA LEU A 222 4.76 -6.15 -9.83
C LEU A 222 3.47 -6.33 -10.66
N THR A 223 2.73 -5.26 -10.95
CA THR A 223 1.53 -5.29 -11.79
C THR A 223 1.84 -5.85 -13.17
N LEU A 224 2.96 -5.50 -13.78
CA LEU A 224 3.34 -5.99 -15.11
C LEU A 224 3.78 -7.46 -15.13
N ILE A 225 4.21 -8.01 -13.99
CA ILE A 225 4.66 -9.41 -13.89
C ILE A 225 3.60 -10.27 -13.19
N PHE A 226 3.18 -9.88 -12.00
CA PHE A 226 2.30 -10.67 -11.13
C PHE A 226 0.87 -10.75 -11.68
N THR A 227 0.28 -9.63 -12.11
CA THR A 227 -1.12 -9.61 -12.58
C THR A 227 -1.32 -10.49 -13.82
N PRO A 228 -0.48 -10.44 -14.87
CA PRO A 228 -0.55 -11.36 -16.00
C PRO A 228 -0.36 -12.83 -15.59
N ALA A 229 0.61 -13.11 -14.74
CA ALA A 229 0.86 -14.48 -14.26
C ALA A 229 -0.34 -15.02 -13.48
N ALA A 230 -0.93 -14.22 -12.60
CA ALA A 230 -2.11 -14.60 -11.84
C ALA A 230 -3.36 -14.77 -12.71
N LEU A 231 -3.52 -14.01 -13.79
CA LEU A 231 -4.63 -14.20 -14.75
C LEU A 231 -4.56 -15.54 -15.50
N THR A 232 -3.37 -16.15 -15.65
CA THR A 232 -3.23 -17.51 -16.24
C THR A 232 -3.57 -18.62 -15.25
N LEU A 233 -3.47 -18.36 -13.94
CA LEU A 233 -3.55 -19.38 -12.89
C LEU A 233 -4.85 -20.20 -12.94
N PRO A 234 -6.05 -19.63 -13.09
CA PRO A 234 -7.29 -20.41 -13.12
C PRO A 234 -7.35 -21.43 -14.26
N SER A 235 -6.79 -21.11 -15.44
CA SER A 235 -6.74 -22.04 -16.57
C SER A 235 -5.75 -23.17 -16.31
N ARG A 236 -4.60 -22.86 -15.74
CA ARG A 236 -3.59 -23.87 -15.38
C ARG A 236 -4.08 -24.81 -14.28
N ILE A 237 -4.74 -24.30 -13.26
CA ILE A 237 -5.35 -25.11 -12.20
C ILE A 237 -6.43 -26.02 -12.79
N LYS A 238 -7.31 -25.50 -13.67
CA LYS A 238 -8.35 -26.30 -14.31
C LYS A 238 -7.77 -27.43 -15.17
N LEU A 239 -6.71 -27.15 -15.94
CA LEU A 239 -6.02 -28.16 -16.75
C LEU A 239 -5.32 -29.20 -15.86
N TRP A 240 -4.67 -28.77 -14.79
CA TRP A 240 -4.00 -29.67 -13.85
C TRP A 240 -5.00 -30.58 -13.13
N LEU A 241 -6.13 -30.05 -12.66
CA LEU A 241 -7.20 -30.83 -12.08
C LEU A 241 -7.78 -31.82 -13.09
N LYS A 242 -8.07 -31.37 -14.30
CA LYS A 242 -8.58 -32.26 -15.36
C LYS A 242 -7.63 -33.43 -15.62
N ASN A 243 -6.34 -33.16 -15.82
CA ASN A 243 -5.35 -34.23 -16.04
C ASN A 243 -5.20 -35.17 -14.84
N ARG A 244 -5.42 -34.64 -13.61
CA ARG A 244 -5.37 -35.46 -12.39
C ARG A 244 -6.60 -36.35 -12.25
N PHE A 245 -7.78 -35.88 -12.65
CA PHE A 245 -9.03 -36.65 -12.60
C PHE A 245 -9.14 -37.63 -13.78
N ASP A 246 -8.72 -37.24 -14.98
CA ASP A 246 -8.66 -38.14 -16.14
C ASP A 246 -7.71 -39.35 -15.89
N PHE A 247 -6.72 -39.19 -15.03
CA PHE A 247 -5.84 -40.31 -14.59
C PHE A 247 -6.53 -41.26 -13.60
N LEU A 248 -7.63 -40.84 -12.97
CA LEU A 248 -8.40 -41.65 -12.03
C LEU A 248 -9.60 -42.35 -12.67
N GLU A 249 -9.97 -42.03 -13.91
CA GLU A 249 -10.93 -42.80 -14.66
C GLU A 249 -10.23 -44.02 -15.25
N PRO A 250 -10.70 -45.26 -14.93
CA PRO A 250 -10.16 -46.47 -15.57
C PRO A 250 -10.43 -46.40 -17.07
N PRO A 251 -9.51 -46.94 -17.92
CA PRO A 251 -9.73 -46.95 -19.36
C PRO A 251 -11.05 -47.67 -19.65
N SER A 252 -11.98 -46.90 -20.25
CA SER A 252 -13.25 -47.47 -20.70
C SER A 252 -12.95 -48.68 -21.61
N GLU A 253 -13.33 -49.85 -21.14
CA GLU A 253 -13.24 -51.11 -21.90
C GLU A 253 -13.79 -50.87 -23.31
N VAL A 254 -12.92 -51.15 -24.28
CA VAL A 254 -13.29 -51.31 -25.66
C VAL A 254 -14.27 -52.48 -25.70
N VAL A 255 -15.57 -52.17 -25.62
CA VAL A 255 -16.62 -53.17 -25.88
C VAL A 255 -16.49 -53.57 -27.32
N ASN A 256 -15.84 -54.68 -27.50
CA ASN A 256 -15.66 -55.40 -28.75
C ASN A 256 -17.03 -55.86 -29.25
N LYS A 257 -17.64 -55.11 -30.18
CA LYS A 257 -18.76 -55.58 -30.98
C LYS A 257 -18.21 -56.43 -32.10
N LYS A 258 -18.03 -57.72 -31.83
CA LYS A 258 -18.08 -58.80 -32.81
C LYS A 258 -19.37 -59.55 -32.58
N SER A 259 -20.33 -59.42 -33.47
CA SER A 259 -21.23 -60.40 -34.03
C SER A 259 -22.21 -59.70 -34.98
#